data_0a8197ece2ca1a251a2c313120752239
#
_entry.id   0a8197ece2ca1a251a2c313120752239
#
_cell.length_a   1.000
_cell.length_b   1.000
_cell.length_c   1.000
_cell.angle_alpha   90.00
_cell.angle_beta   90.00
_cell.angle_gamma   90.00
#
_symmetry.space_group_name_H-M   'P 1'
#
loop_
_entity.id
_entity.type
_entity.pdbx_description
1 polymer ?
#
loop_
_entity_poly.entity_id
_entity_poly.type
_entity_poly.pdbx_seq_one_letter_code
_entity_poly.pdbx_strand_id
1 'polypeptide(L)'
;MWAGLLEQKAPPSVYVKGGHTMLDFRMNTFLTVCRCMNYTRASEELHITQPAVSQHIRYLEQYYGQKLFQYEGKQLGLTEAGEMLRNASLTMLHDELSLQNRMQRSSEKRLEFRCGITSALGTLGGADVLQYALEDTESSFLRLKTANTAELLQSLENDEIEFALIDGMIQASAYASCPFIKGRLAAVCAPEFLKKYRFKEFQDLLQTTVLFGAAGESVRETLVHFLSVQNLSIEDFAKVIEISSRQGLKELTKAGCGITFLYEPAISEELKSGELKEIRLKDFHVTHDFTFVWKKENPSAERYRKWFEQCRERWAKM
;
A
#
# COMPACT_ATOMS: atom_id res chain seq x y z
N MET A 1 -3.88 -19.52 25.03
CA MET A 1 -2.61 -19.71 24.30
C MET A 1 -2.60 -18.77 23.10
N TRP A 2 -2.62 -17.44 23.39
CA TRP A 2 -2.61 -16.33 22.41
C TRP A 2 -1.76 -15.21 22.99
N ALA A 3 -0.46 -15.43 23.08
CA ALA A 3 0.51 -14.45 23.54
C ALA A 3 1.76 -14.59 22.65
N GLY A 4 1.76 -14.00 21.47
CA GLY A 4 2.90 -14.13 20.58
C GLY A 4 2.77 -13.48 19.21
N LEU A 5 2.05 -12.36 19.06
CA LEU A 5 1.92 -11.70 17.75
C LEU A 5 1.80 -10.17 17.89
N LEU A 6 2.66 -9.52 18.66
CA LEU A 6 2.82 -8.05 18.65
C LEU A 6 4.28 -7.65 18.91
N GLU A 7 5.24 -8.28 18.24
CA GLU A 7 6.54 -7.65 18.00
C GLU A 7 6.49 -6.98 16.62
N GLN A 8 5.73 -5.89 16.51
CA GLN A 8 5.96 -4.93 15.43
C GLN A 8 7.28 -4.21 15.75
N LYS A 9 8.36 -4.71 15.18
CA LYS A 9 9.63 -4.01 15.13
C LYS A 9 9.38 -2.67 14.44
N ALA A 10 9.50 -1.59 15.21
CA ALA A 10 9.54 -0.24 14.67
C ALA A 10 10.59 -0.17 13.54
N PRO A 11 10.32 0.55 12.44
CA PRO A 11 11.26 0.66 11.34
C PRO A 11 12.61 1.18 11.84
N PRO A 12 13.72 0.63 11.37
CA PRO A 12 15.04 1.08 11.79
C PRO A 12 15.32 2.50 11.32
N SER A 13 15.77 3.36 12.22
CA SER A 13 16.48 4.62 11.97
C SER A 13 15.70 5.84 11.42
N VAL A 14 14.59 6.25 12.04
CA VAL A 14 14.04 7.60 11.81
C VAL A 14 14.64 8.63 12.80
N TYR A 15 15.53 8.22 13.70
CA TYR A 15 16.10 9.10 14.69
C TYR A 15 17.40 9.72 14.19
N VAL A 16 17.38 11.03 13.97
CA VAL A 16 18.56 11.82 13.56
C VAL A 16 19.56 11.83 14.72
N LYS A 17 20.62 11.04 14.63
CA LYS A 17 21.77 11.18 15.52
C LYS A 17 22.39 12.56 15.30
N GLY A 18 22.18 13.51 16.23
CA GLY A 18 22.89 14.78 16.27
C GLY A 18 22.40 15.88 15.33
N GLY A 19 21.22 15.75 14.69
CA GLY A 19 20.62 16.80 13.88
C GLY A 19 19.72 17.73 14.71
N HIS A 20 19.78 19.04 14.43
CA HIS A 20 18.79 19.99 14.95
C HIS A 20 17.44 19.69 14.32
N THR A 21 16.42 19.40 15.14
CA THR A 21 15.02 19.28 14.69
C THR A 21 14.28 20.57 15.07
N MET A 22 13.27 20.95 14.28
CA MET A 22 12.36 22.05 14.64
C MET A 22 11.45 21.67 15.80
N LEU A 23 11.26 20.36 16.05
CA LEU A 23 10.53 19.87 17.20
C LEU A 23 11.27 20.21 18.50
N ASP A 24 10.51 20.60 19.52
CA ASP A 24 11.05 20.77 20.87
C ASP A 24 11.83 19.53 21.31
N PHE A 25 13.02 19.70 21.85
CA PHE A 25 13.90 18.61 22.28
C PHE A 25 13.24 17.65 23.29
N ARG A 26 12.20 18.13 24.01
CA ARG A 26 11.41 17.29 24.92
C ARG A 26 10.56 16.28 24.16
N MET A 27 10.10 16.62 22.95
CA MET A 27 9.39 15.67 22.07
C MET A 27 10.34 14.56 21.62
N ASN A 28 11.59 14.89 21.31
CA ASN A 28 12.60 13.86 21.01
C ASN A 28 12.86 12.95 22.23
N THR A 29 12.92 13.54 23.42
CA THR A 29 13.01 12.76 24.67
C THR A 29 11.82 11.84 24.84
N PHE A 30 10.60 12.33 24.62
CA PHE A 30 9.37 11.56 24.70
C PHE A 30 9.37 10.39 23.71
N LEU A 31 9.69 10.62 22.43
CA LEU A 31 9.78 9.58 21.42
C LEU A 31 10.85 8.53 21.76
N THR A 32 11.97 8.96 22.34
CA THR A 32 13.01 8.02 22.78
C THR A 32 12.53 7.15 23.95
N VAL A 33 11.80 7.72 24.92
CA VAL A 33 11.18 6.93 26.00
C VAL A 33 10.12 5.97 25.44
N CYS A 34 9.29 6.39 24.47
CA CYS A 34 8.32 5.51 23.80
C CYS A 34 8.98 4.30 23.14
N ARG A 35 10.18 4.47 22.57
CA ARG A 35 10.92 3.39 21.93
C ARG A 35 11.61 2.48 22.93
N CYS A 36 12.24 3.05 23.94
CA CYS A 36 12.98 2.28 24.94
C CYS A 36 12.08 1.64 25.99
N MET A 37 10.88 2.19 26.23
CA MET A 37 9.98 1.87 27.34
C MET A 37 10.72 1.81 28.69
N ASN A 38 11.77 2.64 28.83
CA ASN A 38 12.62 2.70 30.00
C ASN A 38 13.33 4.06 30.08
N TYR A 39 13.14 4.79 31.17
CA TYR A 39 13.71 6.12 31.38
C TYR A 39 15.25 6.12 31.47
N THR A 40 15.82 5.10 32.11
CA THR A 40 17.27 4.97 32.23
C THR A 40 17.91 4.71 30.88
N ARG A 41 17.39 3.76 30.12
CA ARG A 41 17.88 3.44 28.78
C ARG A 41 17.71 4.63 27.81
N ALA A 42 16.62 5.36 27.93
CA ALA A 42 16.41 6.58 27.14
C ALA A 42 17.43 7.67 27.52
N SER A 43 17.77 7.81 28.79
CA SER A 43 18.78 8.77 29.24
C SER A 43 20.20 8.45 28.73
N GLU A 44 20.56 7.18 28.70
CA GLU A 44 21.84 6.71 28.15
C GLU A 44 21.92 7.02 26.63
N GLU A 45 20.85 6.76 25.90
CA GLU A 45 20.82 6.99 24.47
C GLU A 45 20.82 8.48 24.09
N LEU A 46 20.16 9.31 24.90
CA LEU A 46 20.12 10.76 24.71
C LEU A 46 21.36 11.47 25.29
N HIS A 47 22.25 10.76 25.98
CA HIS A 47 23.41 11.32 26.67
C HIS A 47 23.04 12.41 27.69
N ILE A 48 21.91 12.24 28.39
CA ILE A 48 21.45 13.12 29.45
C ILE A 48 21.18 12.32 30.74
N THR A 49 20.91 12.98 31.84
CA THR A 49 20.62 12.28 33.10
C THR A 49 19.17 11.77 33.13
N GLN A 50 18.91 10.66 33.82
CA GLN A 50 17.54 10.14 33.98
C GLN A 50 16.58 11.15 34.65
N PRO A 51 16.99 11.97 35.67
CA PRO A 51 16.16 13.07 36.15
C PRO A 51 15.77 14.09 35.08
N ALA A 52 16.67 14.40 34.15
CA ALA A 52 16.36 15.31 33.03
C ALA A 52 15.30 14.71 32.11
N VAL A 53 15.41 13.41 31.75
CA VAL A 53 14.36 12.70 30.99
C VAL A 53 13.02 12.82 31.71
N SER A 54 12.98 12.51 33.03
CA SER A 54 11.75 12.61 33.83
C SER A 54 11.18 14.03 33.87
N GLN A 55 12.02 15.04 33.91
CA GLN A 55 11.62 16.46 33.89
C GLN A 55 11.00 16.83 32.53
N HIS A 56 11.59 16.38 31.41
CA HIS A 56 11.06 16.61 30.08
C HIS A 56 9.67 15.99 29.92
N ILE A 57 9.48 14.75 30.36
CA ILE A 57 8.19 14.08 30.31
C ILE A 57 7.15 14.80 31.19
N ARG A 58 7.51 15.16 32.44
CA ARG A 58 6.61 15.94 33.30
C ARG A 58 6.19 17.26 32.70
N TYR A 59 7.11 17.96 32.02
CA TYR A 59 6.79 19.19 31.34
C TYR A 59 5.73 18.97 30.25
N LEU A 60 5.89 17.94 29.41
CA LEU A 60 4.91 17.61 28.38
C LEU A 60 3.56 17.20 28.99
N GLU A 61 3.56 16.40 30.07
CA GLU A 61 2.34 16.04 30.78
C GLU A 61 1.61 17.25 31.37
N GLN A 62 2.36 18.23 31.89
CA GLN A 62 1.79 19.49 32.38
C GLN A 62 1.24 20.35 31.23
N TYR A 63 1.98 20.43 30.12
CA TYR A 63 1.57 21.20 28.94
C TYR A 63 0.28 20.70 28.31
N TYR A 64 0.15 19.37 28.17
CA TYR A 64 -1.05 18.73 27.61
C TYR A 64 -2.13 18.41 28.66
N GLY A 65 -1.85 18.59 29.94
CA GLY A 65 -2.79 18.29 31.03
C GLY A 65 -3.13 16.81 31.19
N GLN A 66 -2.34 15.92 30.62
CA GLN A 66 -2.60 14.47 30.60
C GLN A 66 -1.33 13.69 30.94
N LYS A 67 -1.51 12.52 31.59
CA LYS A 67 -0.41 11.56 31.74
C LYS A 67 -0.12 10.90 30.41
N LEU A 68 1.15 10.80 30.06
CA LEU A 68 1.60 10.19 28.80
C LEU A 68 2.08 8.75 29.00
N PHE A 69 2.55 8.43 30.21
CA PHE A 69 2.99 7.09 30.57
C PHE A 69 2.27 6.61 31.82
N GLN A 70 2.07 5.31 31.89
CA GLN A 70 1.53 4.60 33.06
C GLN A 70 2.32 3.34 33.32
N TYR A 71 2.21 2.81 34.55
CA TYR A 71 2.81 1.53 34.92
C TYR A 71 1.72 0.46 35.02
N GLU A 72 1.90 -0.63 34.30
CA GLU A 72 1.14 -1.86 34.46
C GLU A 72 2.02 -2.87 35.21
N GLY A 73 1.85 -2.91 36.53
CA GLY A 73 2.77 -3.64 37.39
C GLY A 73 4.16 -3.02 37.42
N LYS A 74 5.15 -3.70 36.85
CA LYS A 74 6.53 -3.22 36.72
C LYS A 74 6.89 -2.72 35.33
N GLN A 75 5.98 -2.81 34.37
CA GLN A 75 6.23 -2.42 32.99
C GLN A 75 5.72 -1.01 32.73
N LEU A 76 6.54 -0.21 32.07
CA LEU A 76 6.17 1.11 31.58
C LEU A 76 5.36 0.93 30.29
N GLY A 77 4.19 1.58 30.20
CA GLY A 77 3.34 1.61 29.02
C GLY A 77 2.90 3.04 28.67
N LEU A 78 2.39 3.24 27.49
CA LEU A 78 1.76 4.50 27.09
C LEU A 78 0.30 4.54 27.57
N THR A 79 -0.16 5.74 27.91
CA THR A 79 -1.59 6.01 28.03
C THR A 79 -2.18 6.25 26.63
N GLU A 80 -3.51 6.34 26.51
CA GLU A 80 -4.18 6.73 25.27
C GLU A 80 -3.68 8.11 24.78
N ALA A 81 -3.54 9.08 25.70
CA ALA A 81 -2.95 10.39 25.41
C ALA A 81 -1.48 10.28 24.95
N GLY A 82 -0.72 9.36 25.54
CA GLY A 82 0.65 9.05 25.12
C GLY A 82 0.73 8.49 23.72
N GLU A 83 -0.19 7.60 23.33
CA GLU A 83 -0.26 7.07 21.97
C GLU A 83 -0.65 8.14 20.95
N MET A 84 -1.63 8.98 21.27
CA MET A 84 -2.01 10.12 20.43
C MET A 84 -0.83 11.05 20.20
N LEU A 85 -0.12 11.44 21.26
CA LEU A 85 1.04 12.32 21.17
C LEU A 85 2.19 11.68 20.39
N ARG A 86 2.44 10.37 20.58
CA ARG A 86 3.46 9.64 19.82
C ARG A 86 3.17 9.68 18.32
N ASN A 87 1.94 9.38 17.92
CA ASN A 87 1.56 9.36 16.51
C ASN A 87 1.65 10.75 15.89
N ALA A 88 1.15 11.79 16.56
CA ALA A 88 1.28 13.17 16.13
C ALA A 88 2.76 13.61 16.01
N SER A 89 3.58 13.27 17.00
CA SER A 89 5.01 13.62 16.99
C SER A 89 5.79 12.93 15.89
N LEU A 90 5.46 11.68 15.57
CA LEU A 90 6.06 10.94 14.45
C LEU A 90 5.69 11.58 13.11
N THR A 91 4.45 12.00 12.94
CA THR A 91 3.99 12.74 11.75
C THR A 91 4.76 14.04 11.60
N MET A 92 4.83 14.87 12.66
CA MET A 92 5.57 16.14 12.63
C MET A 92 7.06 15.96 12.31
N LEU A 93 7.70 14.94 12.89
CA LEU A 93 9.10 14.61 12.60
C LEU A 93 9.29 14.21 11.14
N HIS A 94 8.36 13.43 10.60
CA HIS A 94 8.37 13.03 9.20
C HIS A 94 8.22 14.23 8.27
N ASP A 95 7.28 15.14 8.56
CA ASP A 95 7.05 16.36 7.78
C ASP A 95 8.29 17.28 7.79
N GLU A 96 8.95 17.40 8.93
CA GLU A 96 10.21 18.14 9.06
C GLU A 96 11.32 17.53 8.20
N LEU A 97 11.52 16.21 8.27
CA LEU A 97 12.51 15.51 7.46
C LEU A 97 12.20 15.63 5.96
N SER A 98 10.92 15.56 5.60
CA SER A 98 10.45 15.77 4.24
C SER A 98 10.76 17.19 3.76
N LEU A 99 10.49 18.20 4.59
CA LEU A 99 10.81 19.59 4.31
C LEU A 99 12.31 19.82 4.15
N GLN A 100 13.14 19.32 5.08
CA GLN A 100 14.60 19.40 5.00
C GLN A 100 15.14 18.76 3.71
N ASN A 101 14.65 17.57 3.38
CA ASN A 101 14.99 16.88 2.14
C ASN A 101 14.60 17.71 0.90
N ARG A 102 13.42 18.33 0.90
CA ARG A 102 12.95 19.20 -0.19
C ARG A 102 13.81 20.46 -0.31
N MET A 103 14.17 21.09 0.81
CA MET A 103 15.03 22.28 0.82
C MET A 103 16.46 21.97 0.38
N GLN A 104 17.05 20.84 0.80
CA GLN A 104 18.36 20.40 0.36
C GLN A 104 18.38 20.03 -1.13
N ARG A 105 17.30 19.42 -1.64
CA ARG A 105 17.15 19.05 -3.06
C ARG A 105 16.94 20.25 -3.97
N SER A 106 16.46 21.38 -3.47
CA SER A 106 16.33 22.61 -4.28
C SER A 106 17.68 23.16 -4.73
N SER A 107 18.79 22.74 -4.11
CA SER A 107 20.16 23.12 -4.50
C SER A 107 20.83 22.15 -5.48
N GLU A 108 20.35 20.89 -5.58
CA GLU A 108 20.79 19.93 -6.60
C GLU A 108 19.60 19.57 -7.50
N LYS A 109 19.68 19.90 -8.77
CA LYS A 109 18.67 19.61 -9.83
C LYS A 109 18.51 18.12 -10.14
N ARG A 110 18.46 17.26 -9.12
CA ARG A 110 18.07 15.85 -9.30
C ARG A 110 16.59 15.72 -8.99
N LEU A 111 15.77 15.77 -10.02
CA LEU A 111 14.35 15.46 -9.90
C LEU A 111 14.21 13.96 -9.60
N GLU A 112 13.89 13.62 -8.37
CA GLU A 112 13.49 12.27 -7.96
C GLU A 112 11.98 12.14 -8.18
N PHE A 113 11.58 11.07 -8.85
CA PHE A 113 10.19 10.76 -9.12
C PHE A 113 9.80 9.51 -8.33
N ARG A 114 8.93 9.66 -7.35
CA ARG A 114 8.50 8.59 -6.45
C ARG A 114 7.04 8.30 -6.64
N CYS A 115 6.73 7.11 -7.09
CA CYS A 115 5.35 6.71 -7.33
C CYS A 115 5.02 5.34 -6.76
N GLY A 116 3.74 5.10 -6.56
CA GLY A 116 3.20 3.83 -6.12
C GLY A 116 2.31 3.20 -7.18
N ILE A 117 2.26 1.87 -7.20
CA ILE A 117 1.34 1.11 -8.05
C ILE A 117 0.83 -0.10 -7.29
N THR A 118 -0.46 -0.37 -7.39
CA THR A 118 -0.98 -1.60 -6.79
C THR A 118 -0.47 -2.82 -7.52
N SER A 119 -0.26 -3.90 -6.77
CA SER A 119 0.23 -5.15 -7.34
C SER A 119 -0.66 -5.66 -8.47
N ALA A 120 -1.94 -5.37 -8.45
CA ALA A 120 -2.86 -5.74 -9.53
C ALA A 120 -2.47 -5.15 -10.88
N LEU A 121 -1.88 -3.97 -10.88
CA LEU A 121 -1.46 -3.23 -12.08
C LEU A 121 0.03 -3.40 -12.41
N GLY A 122 0.86 -3.85 -11.45
CA GLY A 122 2.32 -3.83 -11.56
C GLY A 122 2.90 -4.55 -12.78
N THR A 123 2.14 -5.47 -13.39
CA THR A 123 2.56 -6.16 -14.62
C THR A 123 2.04 -5.52 -15.91
N LEU A 124 1.10 -4.57 -15.83
CA LEU A 124 0.34 -4.11 -16.96
C LEU A 124 0.52 -2.67 -17.37
N GLY A 125 0.28 -1.79 -16.42
CA GLY A 125 0.37 -0.35 -16.65
C GLY A 125 1.68 0.20 -16.11
N GLY A 126 2.36 -0.58 -15.27
CA GLY A 126 3.60 -0.15 -14.64
C GLY A 126 4.71 0.10 -15.64
N ALA A 127 4.88 -0.80 -16.61
CA ALA A 127 5.92 -0.64 -17.62
C ALA A 127 5.64 0.56 -18.53
N ASP A 128 4.42 0.72 -19.02
CA ASP A 128 4.06 1.80 -19.94
C ASP A 128 4.01 3.15 -19.25
N VAL A 129 3.44 3.19 -18.02
CA VAL A 129 3.45 4.38 -17.17
C VAL A 129 4.88 4.78 -16.81
N LEU A 130 5.75 3.81 -16.52
CA LEU A 130 7.16 4.04 -16.21
C LEU A 130 7.97 4.43 -17.44
N GLN A 131 7.74 3.80 -18.59
CA GLN A 131 8.39 4.15 -19.84
C GLN A 131 8.09 5.60 -20.19
N TYR A 132 6.83 6.02 -20.08
CA TYR A 132 6.48 7.41 -20.32
C TYR A 132 7.09 8.36 -19.30
N ALA A 133 7.13 7.97 -18.01
CA ALA A 133 7.82 8.76 -16.98
C ALA A 133 9.30 8.93 -17.28
N LEU A 134 9.96 7.91 -17.80
CA LEU A 134 11.38 7.96 -18.20
C LEU A 134 11.61 8.79 -19.46
N GLU A 135 10.66 8.84 -20.39
CA GLU A 135 10.76 9.61 -21.63
C GLU A 135 10.54 11.13 -21.40
N ASP A 136 9.62 11.50 -20.49
CA ASP A 136 9.16 12.89 -20.31
C ASP A 136 9.79 13.61 -19.10
N THR A 137 10.54 12.91 -18.26
CA THR A 137 11.13 13.52 -17.08
C THR A 137 12.62 13.74 -17.22
N GLU A 138 13.08 14.97 -16.92
CA GLU A 138 14.49 15.27 -16.60
C GLU A 138 14.93 14.60 -15.28
N SER A 139 14.13 13.66 -14.78
CA SER A 139 14.37 12.96 -13.51
C SER A 139 15.52 11.99 -13.65
N SER A 140 16.55 12.18 -12.85
CA SER A 140 17.70 11.25 -12.80
C SER A 140 17.44 10.04 -11.91
N PHE A 141 16.32 9.99 -11.19
CA PHE A 141 15.98 8.90 -10.28
C PHE A 141 14.47 8.64 -10.21
N LEU A 142 14.08 7.41 -10.51
CA LEU A 142 12.71 6.93 -10.42
C LEU A 142 12.61 5.84 -9.34
N ARG A 143 11.68 5.99 -8.40
CA ARG A 143 11.37 4.96 -7.41
C ARG A 143 9.91 4.54 -7.56
N LEU A 144 9.70 3.26 -7.84
CA LEU A 144 8.38 2.63 -7.89
C LEU A 144 8.19 1.75 -6.65
N LYS A 145 7.15 2.03 -5.88
CA LYS A 145 6.69 1.18 -4.77
C LYS A 145 5.49 0.35 -5.24
N THR A 146 5.58 -0.97 -5.09
CA THR A 146 4.45 -1.87 -5.34
C THR A 146 3.91 -2.37 -4.00
N ALA A 147 2.62 -2.13 -3.75
CA ALA A 147 1.96 -2.50 -2.50
C ALA A 147 0.44 -2.62 -2.70
N ASN A 148 -0.34 -2.91 -1.67
CA ASN A 148 -1.79 -2.80 -1.70
C ASN A 148 -2.25 -1.34 -1.60
N THR A 149 -3.53 -1.08 -1.89
CA THR A 149 -4.09 0.28 -1.89
C THR A 149 -3.92 0.98 -0.54
N ALA A 150 -4.17 0.29 0.58
CA ALA A 150 -4.07 0.88 1.91
C ALA A 150 -2.64 1.33 2.25
N GLU A 151 -1.65 0.48 1.95
CA GLU A 151 -0.23 0.81 2.13
C GLU A 151 0.22 1.97 1.23
N LEU A 152 -0.28 2.05 -0.01
CA LEU A 152 0.05 3.14 -0.93
C LEU A 152 -0.56 4.46 -0.47
N LEU A 153 -1.80 4.45 0.03
CA LEU A 153 -2.42 5.63 0.62
C LEU A 153 -1.64 6.12 1.84
N GLN A 154 -1.21 5.19 2.70
CA GLN A 154 -0.35 5.55 3.82
C GLN A 154 1.00 6.12 3.38
N SER A 155 1.57 5.59 2.30
CA SER A 155 2.82 6.12 1.74
C SER A 155 2.64 7.52 1.12
N LEU A 156 1.46 7.84 0.58
CA LEU A 156 1.09 9.19 0.17
C LEU A 156 0.98 10.13 1.38
N GLU A 157 0.32 9.69 2.46
CA GLU A 157 0.23 10.48 3.70
C GLU A 157 1.60 10.80 4.27
N ASN A 158 2.51 9.83 4.25
CA ASN A 158 3.88 9.95 4.74
C ASN A 158 4.83 10.65 3.76
N ASP A 159 4.39 11.17 2.62
CA ASP A 159 5.23 11.74 1.54
C ASP A 159 6.37 10.82 1.06
N GLU A 160 6.22 9.50 1.25
CA GLU A 160 7.15 8.49 0.71
C GLU A 160 7.02 8.40 -0.81
N ILE A 161 5.82 8.59 -1.33
CA ILE A 161 5.48 8.67 -2.76
C ILE A 161 4.67 9.93 -3.04
N GLU A 162 4.72 10.41 -4.26
CA GLU A 162 4.09 11.66 -4.69
C GLU A 162 2.70 11.43 -5.27
N PHE A 163 2.51 10.30 -5.92
CA PHE A 163 1.22 9.81 -6.41
C PHE A 163 1.22 8.28 -6.46
N ALA A 164 0.04 7.71 -6.59
CA ALA A 164 -0.12 6.28 -6.79
C ALA A 164 -1.16 5.98 -7.89
N LEU A 165 -0.95 4.89 -8.60
CA LEU A 165 -1.97 4.26 -9.45
C LEU A 165 -2.54 3.08 -8.67
N ILE A 166 -3.79 3.20 -8.30
CA ILE A 166 -4.45 2.22 -7.43
C ILE A 166 -5.66 1.61 -8.08
N ASP A 167 -6.02 0.45 -7.61
CA ASP A 167 -7.30 -0.17 -7.83
C ASP A 167 -8.22 0.10 -6.66
N GLY A 168 -9.48 0.44 -6.93
CA GLY A 168 -10.47 0.76 -5.94
C GLY A 168 -10.98 2.20 -5.97
N MET A 169 -12.09 2.40 -5.30
CA MET A 169 -12.66 3.73 -5.09
C MET A 169 -12.09 4.35 -3.82
N ILE A 170 -11.64 5.59 -3.94
CA ILE A 170 -11.19 6.34 -2.77
C ILE A 170 -12.35 7.13 -2.23
N GLN A 171 -12.71 6.85 -1.00
CA GLN A 171 -13.57 7.71 -0.21
C GLN A 171 -12.71 8.66 0.61
N ALA A 172 -12.13 9.70 0.01
CA ALA A 172 -11.42 10.63 0.85
C ALA A 172 -11.39 12.04 0.29
N SER A 173 -11.85 12.97 1.10
CA SER A 173 -11.75 14.41 0.86
C SER A 173 -10.30 14.92 0.76
N ALA A 174 -9.32 14.15 1.28
CA ALA A 174 -7.90 14.51 1.32
C ALA A 174 -7.17 14.29 -0.02
N TYR A 175 -7.68 13.41 -0.89
CA TYR A 175 -7.02 13.06 -2.14
C TYR A 175 -7.71 13.70 -3.34
N ALA A 176 -6.93 14.06 -4.34
CA ALA A 176 -7.38 14.27 -5.70
C ALA A 176 -7.17 12.99 -6.49
N SER A 177 -8.01 12.74 -7.47
CA SER A 177 -7.96 11.54 -8.29
C SER A 177 -8.28 11.83 -9.76
N CYS A 178 -7.74 10.99 -10.64
CA CYS A 178 -8.02 11.01 -12.07
C CYS A 178 -8.22 9.56 -12.53
N PRO A 179 -9.38 9.20 -13.10
CA PRO A 179 -9.61 7.87 -13.64
C PRO A 179 -8.60 7.55 -14.75
N PHE A 180 -8.04 6.33 -14.71
CA PHE A 180 -7.07 5.87 -15.70
C PHE A 180 -7.72 4.92 -16.70
N ILE A 181 -8.01 3.70 -16.27
CA ILE A 181 -8.64 2.66 -17.11
C ILE A 181 -9.69 1.88 -16.33
N LYS A 182 -10.58 1.21 -17.06
CA LYS A 182 -11.43 0.16 -16.51
C LYS A 182 -10.83 -1.20 -16.81
N GLY A 183 -10.63 -2.02 -15.81
CA GLY A 183 -10.24 -3.41 -15.96
C GLY A 183 -11.43 -4.34 -15.77
N ARG A 184 -11.63 -5.25 -16.72
CA ARG A 184 -12.59 -6.32 -16.55
C ARG A 184 -11.92 -7.49 -15.83
N LEU A 185 -12.55 -8.01 -14.77
CA LEU A 185 -12.11 -9.21 -14.11
C LEU A 185 -12.57 -10.44 -14.92
N ALA A 186 -11.63 -11.25 -15.36
CA ALA A 186 -11.89 -12.46 -16.14
C ALA A 186 -11.59 -13.72 -15.33
N ALA A 187 -12.47 -14.71 -15.38
CA ALA A 187 -12.18 -16.06 -14.96
C ALA A 187 -11.33 -16.74 -16.02
N VAL A 188 -10.20 -17.33 -15.67
CA VAL A 188 -9.27 -17.93 -16.64
C VAL A 188 -8.76 -19.29 -16.17
N CYS A 189 -8.39 -20.12 -17.14
CA CYS A 189 -7.82 -21.45 -16.91
C CYS A 189 -6.89 -21.85 -18.06
N ALA A 190 -6.17 -22.97 -17.86
CA ALA A 190 -5.47 -23.63 -18.96
C ALA A 190 -6.46 -24.15 -20.04
N PRO A 191 -6.05 -24.22 -21.32
CA PRO A 191 -6.93 -24.71 -22.41
C PRO A 191 -7.51 -26.10 -22.15
N GLU A 192 -6.76 -26.98 -21.48
CA GLU A 192 -7.16 -28.35 -21.17
C GLU A 192 -8.36 -28.41 -20.22
N PHE A 193 -8.51 -27.41 -19.37
CA PHE A 193 -9.66 -27.30 -18.46
C PHE A 193 -10.98 -27.19 -19.23
N LEU A 194 -11.01 -26.39 -20.30
CA LEU A 194 -12.20 -26.22 -21.13
C LEU A 194 -12.55 -27.47 -21.97
N LYS A 195 -11.60 -28.41 -22.13
CA LYS A 195 -11.87 -29.72 -22.72
C LYS A 195 -12.60 -30.63 -21.75
N LYS A 196 -12.28 -30.50 -20.45
CA LYS A 196 -12.79 -31.38 -19.39
C LYS A 196 -14.09 -30.86 -18.78
N TYR A 197 -14.24 -29.54 -18.64
CA TYR A 197 -15.36 -28.90 -17.96
C TYR A 197 -16.15 -28.02 -18.95
N ARG A 198 -17.45 -27.87 -18.68
CA ARG A 198 -18.34 -26.95 -19.40
C ARG A 198 -18.86 -25.94 -18.40
N PHE A 199 -18.57 -24.67 -18.62
CA PHE A 199 -18.98 -23.56 -17.78
C PHE A 199 -19.95 -22.67 -18.51
N LYS A 200 -21.08 -22.33 -17.91
CA LYS A 200 -22.09 -21.42 -18.44
C LYS A 200 -22.36 -20.26 -17.48
N GLU A 201 -22.43 -20.56 -16.22
CA GLU A 201 -22.72 -19.65 -15.10
C GLU A 201 -21.64 -19.74 -14.04
N PHE A 202 -21.57 -18.75 -13.18
CA PHE A 202 -20.54 -18.70 -12.12
C PHE A 202 -20.58 -19.93 -11.20
N GLN A 203 -21.77 -20.39 -10.94
CA GLN A 203 -22.00 -21.56 -10.07
C GLN A 203 -21.32 -22.85 -10.59
N ASP A 204 -21.11 -22.97 -11.89
CA ASP A 204 -20.39 -24.12 -12.47
C ASP A 204 -18.91 -24.15 -12.04
N LEU A 205 -18.35 -22.98 -11.67
CA LEU A 205 -16.95 -22.87 -11.22
C LEU A 205 -16.74 -23.47 -9.83
N LEU A 206 -17.77 -23.48 -8.97
CA LEU A 206 -17.68 -23.94 -7.60
C LEU A 206 -17.24 -25.40 -7.48
N GLN A 207 -17.47 -26.20 -8.52
CA GLN A 207 -17.06 -27.61 -8.57
C GLN A 207 -15.57 -27.83 -8.91
N THR A 208 -14.81 -26.73 -9.09
CA THR A 208 -13.42 -26.79 -9.50
C THR A 208 -12.47 -26.33 -8.38
N THR A 209 -11.18 -26.53 -8.61
CA THR A 209 -10.13 -25.92 -7.79
C THR A 209 -9.97 -24.45 -8.20
N VAL A 210 -10.06 -23.54 -7.25
CA VAL A 210 -9.77 -22.12 -7.46
C VAL A 210 -8.43 -21.75 -6.84
N LEU A 211 -7.66 -20.97 -7.58
CA LEU A 211 -6.36 -20.43 -7.17
C LEU A 211 -6.59 -18.93 -6.86
N PHE A 212 -6.24 -18.50 -5.64
CA PHE A 212 -6.40 -17.12 -5.20
C PHE A 212 -5.08 -16.48 -4.81
N GLY A 213 -4.99 -15.16 -4.96
CA GLY A 213 -3.99 -14.33 -4.33
C GLY A 213 -4.16 -14.28 -2.80
N ALA A 214 -3.17 -13.71 -2.13
CA ALA A 214 -3.21 -13.52 -0.68
C ALA A 214 -4.37 -12.60 -0.25
N ALA A 215 -4.77 -12.70 1.01
CA ALA A 215 -5.73 -11.78 1.61
C ALA A 215 -5.22 -10.33 1.51
N GLY A 216 -6.14 -9.37 1.24
CA GLY A 216 -5.81 -7.96 1.02
C GLY A 216 -5.41 -7.63 -0.43
N GLU A 217 -5.37 -8.59 -1.34
CA GLU A 217 -5.28 -8.29 -2.77
C GLU A 217 -6.65 -7.90 -3.33
N SER A 218 -6.68 -6.82 -4.11
CA SER A 218 -7.94 -6.23 -4.63
C SER A 218 -8.76 -7.18 -5.51
N VAL A 219 -8.10 -8.04 -6.28
CA VAL A 219 -8.79 -9.08 -7.06
C VAL A 219 -9.60 -10.00 -6.16
N ARG A 220 -8.98 -10.42 -5.03
CA ARG A 220 -9.65 -11.26 -4.04
C ARG A 220 -10.81 -10.53 -3.37
N GLU A 221 -10.60 -9.29 -2.94
CA GLU A 221 -11.64 -8.46 -2.31
C GLU A 221 -12.82 -8.23 -3.26
N THR A 222 -12.53 -7.91 -4.53
CA THR A 222 -13.55 -7.72 -5.57
C THR A 222 -14.37 -9.00 -5.77
N LEU A 223 -13.71 -10.15 -5.80
CA LEU A 223 -14.40 -11.42 -5.96
C LEU A 223 -15.19 -11.82 -4.71
N VAL A 224 -14.64 -11.62 -3.51
CA VAL A 224 -15.37 -11.84 -2.24
C VAL A 224 -16.63 -10.99 -2.20
N HIS A 225 -16.54 -9.73 -2.63
CA HIS A 225 -17.72 -8.87 -2.72
C HIS A 225 -18.75 -9.41 -3.73
N PHE A 226 -18.31 -9.83 -4.92
CA PHE A 226 -19.19 -10.44 -5.92
C PHE A 226 -19.87 -11.70 -5.36
N LEU A 227 -19.10 -12.60 -4.71
CA LEU A 227 -19.64 -13.80 -4.09
C LEU A 227 -20.67 -13.48 -3.02
N SER A 228 -20.41 -12.52 -2.15
CA SER A 228 -21.33 -12.13 -1.07
C SER A 228 -22.67 -11.62 -1.59
N VAL A 229 -22.69 -10.89 -2.69
CA VAL A 229 -23.93 -10.46 -3.37
C VAL A 229 -24.73 -11.63 -3.90
N GLN A 230 -24.08 -12.74 -4.23
CA GLN A 230 -24.70 -13.99 -4.70
C GLN A 230 -25.03 -14.95 -3.54
N ASN A 231 -24.83 -14.54 -2.28
CA ASN A 231 -24.90 -15.40 -1.10
C ASN A 231 -23.93 -16.61 -1.18
N LEU A 232 -22.77 -16.41 -1.78
CA LEU A 232 -21.68 -17.37 -1.91
C LEU A 232 -20.45 -16.88 -1.15
N SER A 233 -19.54 -17.81 -0.90
CA SER A 233 -18.26 -17.56 -0.26
C SER A 233 -17.11 -18.27 -0.98
N ILE A 234 -15.87 -17.98 -0.62
CA ILE A 234 -14.70 -18.68 -1.17
C ILE A 234 -14.72 -20.18 -0.81
N GLU A 235 -15.26 -20.50 0.38
CA GLU A 235 -15.35 -21.86 0.91
C GLU A 235 -16.33 -22.74 0.12
N ASP A 236 -17.18 -22.17 -0.72
CA ASP A 236 -18.11 -22.94 -1.57
C ASP A 236 -17.42 -23.57 -2.79
N PHE A 237 -16.18 -23.20 -3.09
CA PHE A 237 -15.40 -23.88 -4.10
C PHE A 237 -14.95 -25.27 -3.61
N ALA A 238 -14.94 -26.25 -4.50
CA ALA A 238 -14.53 -27.63 -4.17
C ALA A 238 -13.12 -27.72 -3.57
N LYS A 239 -12.23 -26.82 -3.99
CA LYS A 239 -10.89 -26.68 -3.43
C LYS A 239 -10.38 -25.26 -3.61
N VAL A 240 -9.80 -24.70 -2.56
CA VAL A 240 -9.16 -23.37 -2.56
C VAL A 240 -7.67 -23.53 -2.34
N ILE A 241 -6.87 -22.89 -3.18
CA ILE A 241 -5.42 -22.81 -3.04
C ILE A 241 -5.03 -21.34 -3.00
N GLU A 242 -4.41 -20.90 -1.91
CA GLU A 242 -3.91 -19.53 -1.74
C GLU A 242 -2.44 -19.46 -2.13
N ILE A 243 -2.09 -18.45 -2.96
CA ILE A 243 -0.75 -18.26 -3.50
C ILE A 243 -0.39 -16.78 -3.39
N SER A 244 0.64 -16.47 -2.60
CA SER A 244 1.10 -15.08 -2.41
C SER A 244 1.85 -14.50 -3.60
N SER A 245 2.38 -15.35 -4.47
CA SER A 245 3.10 -14.93 -5.68
C SER A 245 2.18 -14.86 -6.88
N ARG A 246 1.98 -13.68 -7.44
CA ARG A 246 1.17 -13.49 -8.66
C ARG A 246 1.73 -14.26 -9.87
N GLN A 247 3.05 -14.28 -10.03
CA GLN A 247 3.70 -15.10 -11.06
C GLN A 247 3.42 -16.58 -10.83
N GLY A 248 3.54 -17.06 -9.58
CA GLY A 248 3.20 -18.43 -9.20
C GLY A 248 1.73 -18.75 -9.48
N LEU A 249 0.82 -17.81 -9.23
CA LEU A 249 -0.60 -17.95 -9.54
C LEU A 249 -0.83 -18.19 -11.05
N LYS A 250 -0.20 -17.37 -11.91
CA LYS A 250 -0.27 -17.53 -13.36
C LYS A 250 0.30 -18.87 -13.82
N GLU A 251 1.49 -19.23 -13.35
CA GLU A 251 2.17 -20.46 -13.76
C GLU A 251 1.38 -21.71 -13.35
N LEU A 252 0.83 -21.75 -12.13
CA LEU A 252 -0.01 -22.86 -11.69
C LEU A 252 -1.33 -22.94 -12.46
N THR A 253 -1.89 -21.79 -12.85
CA THR A 253 -3.08 -21.77 -13.72
C THR A 253 -2.77 -22.31 -15.11
N LYS A 254 -1.66 -21.89 -15.73
CA LYS A 254 -1.17 -22.44 -17.01
C LYS A 254 -0.92 -23.93 -16.94
N ALA A 255 -0.36 -24.41 -15.81
CA ALA A 255 -0.13 -25.84 -15.56
C ALA A 255 -1.43 -26.64 -15.33
N GLY A 256 -2.62 -26.01 -15.38
CA GLY A 256 -3.89 -26.69 -15.21
C GLY A 256 -4.22 -27.11 -13.78
N CYS A 257 -3.61 -26.48 -12.77
CA CYS A 257 -3.89 -26.80 -11.36
C CYS A 257 -5.26 -26.33 -10.88
N GLY A 258 -5.89 -25.41 -11.61
CA GLY A 258 -7.20 -24.85 -11.28
C GLY A 258 -7.56 -23.67 -12.18
N ILE A 259 -8.59 -22.96 -11.76
CA ILE A 259 -9.02 -21.70 -12.35
C ILE A 259 -8.55 -20.53 -11.49
N THR A 260 -8.44 -19.34 -12.07
CA THR A 260 -8.19 -18.12 -11.30
C THR A 260 -8.94 -16.94 -11.90
N PHE A 261 -8.95 -15.83 -11.16
CA PHE A 261 -9.54 -14.56 -11.59
C PHE A 261 -8.44 -13.52 -11.67
N LEU A 262 -8.32 -12.88 -12.84
CA LEU A 262 -7.33 -11.84 -13.09
C LEU A 262 -7.95 -10.75 -13.96
N TYR A 263 -7.46 -9.53 -13.80
CA TYR A 263 -7.86 -8.45 -14.70
C TYR A 263 -7.33 -8.72 -16.11
N GLU A 264 -8.20 -8.55 -17.10
CA GLU A 264 -7.91 -8.83 -18.51
C GLU A 264 -6.61 -8.21 -19.01
N PRO A 265 -6.32 -6.94 -18.70
CA PRO A 265 -5.05 -6.39 -19.07
C PRO A 265 -3.85 -7.19 -18.50
N ALA A 266 -3.91 -7.78 -17.27
CA ALA A 266 -2.83 -8.56 -16.65
C ALA A 266 -2.50 -9.88 -17.36
N ILE A 267 -3.34 -10.30 -18.24
CA ILE A 267 -3.27 -11.59 -18.92
C ILE A 267 -3.42 -11.48 -20.44
N SER A 268 -3.29 -10.26 -20.97
CA SER A 268 -3.50 -9.99 -22.40
C SER A 268 -2.54 -10.81 -23.28
N GLU A 269 -1.31 -10.99 -22.87
CA GLU A 269 -0.31 -11.80 -23.60
C GLU A 269 -0.64 -13.28 -23.54
N GLU A 270 -1.00 -13.81 -22.37
CA GLU A 270 -1.36 -15.20 -22.19
C GLU A 270 -2.66 -15.57 -22.91
N LEU A 271 -3.60 -14.61 -23.02
CA LEU A 271 -4.81 -14.79 -23.81
C LEU A 271 -4.51 -14.79 -25.32
N LYS A 272 -3.63 -13.88 -25.79
CA LYS A 272 -3.19 -13.78 -27.19
C LYS A 272 -2.38 -15.03 -27.60
N SER A 273 -1.45 -15.47 -26.77
CA SER A 273 -0.64 -16.68 -27.02
C SER A 273 -1.46 -17.97 -26.89
N GLY A 274 -2.58 -17.92 -26.17
CA GLY A 274 -3.44 -19.08 -25.93
C GLY A 274 -2.98 -19.96 -24.77
N GLU A 275 -1.97 -19.54 -24.01
CA GLU A 275 -1.52 -20.25 -22.77
C GLU A 275 -2.61 -20.26 -21.69
N LEU A 276 -3.40 -19.19 -21.64
CA LEU A 276 -4.62 -19.11 -20.85
C LEU A 276 -5.84 -18.93 -21.76
N LYS A 277 -6.96 -19.40 -21.29
CA LYS A 277 -8.27 -19.23 -21.92
C LYS A 277 -9.23 -18.60 -20.93
N GLU A 278 -10.01 -17.63 -21.43
CA GLU A 278 -11.11 -17.07 -20.68
C GLU A 278 -12.27 -18.06 -20.56
N ILE A 279 -12.79 -18.19 -19.37
CA ILE A 279 -14.05 -18.88 -19.09
C ILE A 279 -15.15 -17.85 -19.19
N ARG A 280 -15.90 -17.88 -20.31
CA ARG A 280 -17.01 -16.94 -20.55
C ARG A 280 -18.25 -17.39 -19.81
N LEU A 281 -18.65 -16.61 -18.83
CA LEU A 281 -19.82 -16.83 -17.98
C LEU A 281 -20.90 -15.79 -18.31
N LYS A 282 -22.17 -16.21 -18.24
CA LYS A 282 -23.30 -15.30 -18.56
C LYS A 282 -23.59 -14.28 -17.47
N ASP A 283 -23.24 -14.60 -16.24
CA ASP A 283 -23.59 -13.89 -15.00
C ASP A 283 -22.38 -13.28 -14.29
N PHE A 284 -21.18 -13.30 -14.90
CA PHE A 284 -19.97 -12.72 -14.33
C PHE A 284 -19.47 -11.54 -15.16
N HIS A 285 -19.89 -10.33 -14.76
CA HIS A 285 -19.54 -9.07 -15.40
C HIS A 285 -18.99 -8.09 -14.38
N VAL A 286 -17.78 -8.35 -13.91
CA VAL A 286 -17.13 -7.53 -12.89
C VAL A 286 -16.10 -6.62 -13.54
N THR A 287 -16.27 -5.33 -13.37
CA THR A 287 -15.33 -4.31 -13.83
C THR A 287 -14.82 -3.50 -12.64
N HIS A 288 -13.60 -3.03 -12.73
CA HIS A 288 -12.96 -2.23 -11.69
C HIS A 288 -12.29 -1.01 -12.30
N ASP A 289 -12.41 0.12 -11.62
CA ASP A 289 -11.75 1.36 -12.05
C ASP A 289 -10.33 1.43 -11.45
N PHE A 290 -9.36 1.69 -12.30
CA PHE A 290 -8.00 2.02 -11.87
C PHE A 290 -7.82 3.53 -11.93
N THR A 291 -7.26 4.09 -10.87
CA THR A 291 -7.31 5.53 -10.65
C THR A 291 -5.95 6.04 -10.18
N PHE A 292 -5.46 7.11 -10.79
CA PHE A 292 -4.38 7.90 -10.26
C PHE A 292 -4.84 8.73 -9.07
N VAL A 293 -4.03 8.76 -8.01
CA VAL A 293 -4.33 9.49 -6.79
C VAL A 293 -3.10 10.23 -6.27
N TRP A 294 -3.33 11.41 -5.68
CA TRP A 294 -2.31 12.24 -5.04
C TRP A 294 -2.95 13.12 -3.97
N LYS A 295 -2.14 13.67 -3.06
CA LYS A 295 -2.65 14.64 -2.07
C LYS A 295 -3.15 15.90 -2.77
N LYS A 296 -4.33 16.42 -2.39
CA LYS A 296 -4.90 17.66 -2.98
C LYS A 296 -3.97 18.86 -2.87
N GLU A 297 -3.27 18.97 -1.76
CA GLU A 297 -2.38 20.09 -1.44
C GLU A 297 -0.97 19.93 -2.08
N ASN A 298 -0.78 18.92 -2.92
CA ASN A 298 0.52 18.71 -3.56
C ASN A 298 0.82 19.84 -4.57
N PRO A 299 1.93 20.58 -4.41
CA PRO A 299 2.28 21.69 -5.32
C PRO A 299 2.47 21.25 -6.78
N SER A 300 2.74 19.98 -7.01
CA SER A 300 2.93 19.40 -8.35
C SER A 300 1.64 18.80 -8.96
N ALA A 301 0.48 19.00 -8.32
CA ALA A 301 -0.79 18.38 -8.72
C ALA A 301 -1.16 18.64 -10.19
N GLU A 302 -0.94 19.88 -10.69
CA GLU A 302 -1.24 20.25 -12.08
C GLU A 302 -0.31 19.54 -13.08
N ARG A 303 0.96 19.37 -12.72
CA ARG A 303 1.94 18.58 -13.52
C ARG A 303 1.50 17.12 -13.62
N TYR A 304 1.06 16.51 -12.50
CA TYR A 304 0.59 15.13 -12.47
C TYR A 304 -0.67 14.94 -13.31
N ARG A 305 -1.62 15.88 -13.25
CA ARG A 305 -2.86 15.80 -14.04
C ARG A 305 -2.56 15.70 -15.53
N LYS A 306 -1.72 16.61 -16.06
CA LYS A 306 -1.31 16.59 -17.47
C LYS A 306 -0.64 15.26 -17.85
N TRP A 307 0.25 14.81 -16.99
CA TRP A 307 0.96 13.56 -17.19
C TRP A 307 0.01 12.35 -17.21
N PHE A 308 -0.97 12.29 -16.28
CA PHE A 308 -1.97 11.22 -16.23
C PHE A 308 -2.89 11.21 -17.45
N GLU A 309 -3.28 12.37 -17.96
CA GLU A 309 -4.07 12.51 -19.19
C GLU A 309 -3.31 11.94 -20.39
N GLN A 310 -2.05 12.23 -20.52
CA GLN A 310 -1.18 11.72 -21.57
C GLN A 310 -0.99 10.19 -21.46
N CYS A 311 -0.75 9.67 -20.25
CA CYS A 311 -0.67 8.22 -20.01
C CYS A 311 -1.97 7.51 -20.44
N ARG A 312 -3.14 8.09 -20.11
CA ARG A 312 -4.45 7.54 -20.47
C ARG A 312 -4.67 7.53 -21.99
N GLU A 313 -4.31 8.62 -22.67
CA GLU A 313 -4.44 8.69 -24.14
C GLU A 313 -3.55 7.68 -24.87
N ARG A 314 -2.35 7.45 -24.34
CA ARG A 314 -1.40 6.48 -24.90
C ARG A 314 -1.91 5.06 -24.70
N TRP A 315 -2.38 4.75 -23.49
CA TRP A 315 -2.99 3.47 -23.20
C TRP A 315 -4.21 3.16 -24.07
N ALA A 316 -5.07 4.15 -24.35
CA ALA A 316 -6.25 3.97 -25.18
C ALA A 316 -5.93 3.63 -26.65
N LYS A 317 -4.67 3.79 -27.09
CA LYS A 317 -4.20 3.50 -28.46
C LYS A 317 -3.52 2.13 -28.57
N MET A 318 -3.27 1.44 -27.46
CA MET A 318 -2.67 0.10 -27.41
C MET A 318 -3.74 -1.00 -27.39
#